data_087344b16d497597fc07adaa645e1500
#
_entry.id   087344b16d497597fc07adaa645e1500
#
_cell.length_a   1.000
_cell.length_b   1.000
_cell.length_c   1.000
_cell.angle_alpha   90.00
_cell.angle_beta   90.00
_cell.angle_gamma   90.00
#
_symmetry.space_group_name_H-M   'P 1'
#
loop_
_entity.id
_entity.type
_entity.pdbx_description
1 polymer ?
#
loop_
_entity_poly.entity_id
_entity_poly.type
_entity_poly.pdbx_seq_one_letter_code
_entity_poly.pdbx_strand_id
1 'polypeptide(L)'
;LVPLGDYYYMYSTDAIFGENRKEAREKGVPLGFIQMRRSKDLVHWEFLGWAFPEIPEEAVQWVQSHAGGQGATNIWAPYIIPYKDKYRLYYCVSAFGRKTSYIGLAESTSPEGPWTQKGCIVKTDDSTAMNAIDPSVIADENTGKWWMHYGSFFGGLYCVELNPETGLALNEGDLGHLVARRANYRKDNLEAPEIIYHPELKQYYLFTSYDPLMTTYNVRVSRSDAAEGPFTDYFGKAVKDTTNNFPILTAPYRFENHTGWAGTAHCAVFSDGEGNYFMAHQGRLSPQNQLMVLHIRQLFFTPEGWPVASPERYAGTASRQFSKEDLVGEWEIIRVQEPAYERQLEAGQILWGEGELKEKEWNLSTRVTLVKDGTCKGQMTDNEWNIV
;
A
#
# COMPACT_ATOMS: atom_id res chain seq x y z
N LEU A 1 -9.00 -0.02 1.76
CA LEU A 1 -10.16 -0.84 1.40
C LEU A 1 -10.69 -1.54 2.64
N VAL A 2 -12.01 -1.63 2.82
CA VAL A 2 -12.62 -2.18 4.03
C VAL A 2 -13.90 -2.95 3.68
N PRO A 3 -14.14 -4.16 4.25
CA PRO A 3 -15.43 -4.83 4.19
C PRO A 3 -16.42 -4.18 5.16
N LEU A 4 -17.62 -3.82 4.68
CA LEU A 4 -18.68 -3.19 5.48
C LEU A 4 -20.04 -3.74 5.06
N GLY A 5 -20.66 -4.55 5.90
CA GLY A 5 -21.90 -5.25 5.56
C GLY A 5 -21.72 -6.15 4.34
N ASP A 6 -22.60 -6.02 3.35
CA ASP A 6 -22.58 -6.85 2.13
C ASP A 6 -21.61 -6.35 1.04
N TYR A 7 -20.82 -5.30 1.33
CA TYR A 7 -19.95 -4.67 0.35
C TYR A 7 -18.53 -4.48 0.85
N TYR A 8 -17.62 -4.47 -0.09
CA TYR A 8 -16.26 -3.94 0.07
C TYR A 8 -16.24 -2.50 -0.42
N TYR A 9 -15.81 -1.56 0.42
CA TYR A 9 -15.65 -0.15 0.07
C TYR A 9 -14.20 0.19 -0.18
N MET A 10 -13.93 0.89 -1.27
CA MET A 10 -12.60 1.34 -1.66
C MET A 10 -12.57 2.87 -1.74
N TYR A 11 -11.56 3.43 -1.09
CA TYR A 11 -11.23 4.85 -1.16
C TYR A 11 -9.83 4.96 -1.74
N SER A 12 -9.63 5.83 -2.70
CA SER A 12 -8.34 5.94 -3.37
C SER A 12 -8.01 7.38 -3.75
N THR A 13 -6.71 7.67 -3.79
CA THR A 13 -6.19 8.84 -4.48
C THR A 13 -6.73 8.86 -5.91
N ASP A 14 -7.13 10.03 -6.40
CA ASP A 14 -7.43 10.19 -7.82
C ASP A 14 -6.17 10.59 -8.61
N ALA A 15 -6.15 10.29 -9.89
CA ALA A 15 -5.07 10.66 -10.81
C ALA A 15 -5.42 11.88 -11.67
N ILE A 16 -6.38 12.69 -11.24
CA ILE A 16 -6.83 13.87 -11.99
C ILE A 16 -6.08 15.10 -11.46
N PHE A 17 -5.06 15.53 -12.16
CA PHE A 17 -4.18 16.62 -11.76
C PHE A 17 -4.28 17.83 -12.69
N GLY A 18 -3.90 19.01 -12.17
CA GLY A 18 -3.56 20.21 -12.90
C GLY A 18 -4.58 20.58 -14.00
N GLU A 19 -4.14 20.63 -15.24
CA GLU A 19 -4.95 21.05 -16.38
C GLU A 19 -6.15 20.16 -16.64
N ASN A 20 -6.07 18.84 -16.42
CA ASN A 20 -7.22 17.93 -16.59
C ASN A 20 -8.34 18.25 -15.61
N ARG A 21 -8.00 18.61 -14.38
CA ARG A 21 -9.00 19.01 -13.37
C ARG A 21 -9.61 20.36 -13.72
N LYS A 22 -8.82 21.30 -14.21
CA LYS A 22 -9.29 22.59 -14.69
C LYS A 22 -10.23 22.45 -15.88
N GLU A 23 -9.85 21.67 -16.88
CA GLU A 23 -10.67 21.37 -18.06
C GLU A 23 -12.01 20.72 -17.69
N ALA A 24 -12.01 19.78 -16.74
CA ALA A 24 -13.24 19.16 -16.26
C ALA A 24 -14.17 20.18 -15.59
N ARG A 25 -13.64 21.08 -14.76
CA ARG A 25 -14.41 22.17 -14.15
C ARG A 25 -15.01 23.12 -15.19
N GLU A 26 -14.22 23.51 -16.20
CA GLU A 26 -14.69 24.36 -17.31
C GLU A 26 -15.82 23.68 -18.10
N LYS A 27 -15.79 22.37 -18.24
CA LYS A 27 -16.84 21.57 -18.88
C LYS A 27 -18.03 21.24 -17.97
N GLY A 28 -18.04 21.72 -16.73
CA GLY A 28 -19.09 21.45 -15.74
C GLY A 28 -19.12 20.00 -15.25
N VAL A 29 -18.01 19.25 -15.37
CA VAL A 29 -17.90 17.90 -14.82
C VAL A 29 -17.63 18.01 -13.32
N PRO A 30 -18.52 17.47 -12.46
CA PRO A 30 -18.30 17.49 -11.02
C PRO A 30 -17.13 16.59 -10.65
N LEU A 31 -16.08 17.18 -10.09
CA LEU A 31 -14.93 16.47 -9.55
C LEU A 31 -14.74 16.84 -8.08
N GLY A 32 -14.48 15.82 -7.27
CA GLY A 32 -14.05 15.97 -5.89
C GLY A 32 -12.67 15.36 -5.67
N PHE A 33 -12.41 14.96 -4.43
CA PHE A 33 -11.17 14.35 -3.97
C PHE A 33 -11.50 13.06 -3.23
N ILE A 34 -10.61 12.07 -3.34
CA ILE A 34 -10.77 10.70 -2.89
C ILE A 34 -11.95 10.02 -3.58
N GLN A 35 -11.65 9.17 -4.52
CA GLN A 35 -12.66 8.36 -5.21
C GLN A 35 -13.21 7.29 -4.28
N MET A 36 -14.54 7.14 -4.29
CA MET A 36 -15.24 6.08 -3.56
C MET A 36 -15.81 5.06 -4.55
N ARG A 37 -15.62 3.79 -4.25
CA ARG A 37 -16.18 2.65 -4.97
C ARG A 37 -16.64 1.59 -4.00
N ARG A 38 -17.57 0.73 -4.45
CA ARG A 38 -17.95 -0.49 -3.73
C ARG A 38 -18.07 -1.68 -4.67
N SER A 39 -17.90 -2.86 -4.08
CA SER A 39 -18.02 -4.15 -4.77
C SER A 39 -18.62 -5.19 -3.84
N LYS A 40 -19.33 -6.19 -4.38
CA LYS A 40 -19.75 -7.40 -3.65
C LYS A 40 -18.77 -8.56 -3.82
N ASP A 41 -17.94 -8.52 -4.84
CA ASP A 41 -17.15 -9.68 -5.28
C ASP A 41 -15.66 -9.35 -5.52
N LEU A 42 -15.22 -8.11 -5.20
CA LEU A 42 -13.85 -7.61 -5.42
C LEU A 42 -13.43 -7.54 -6.92
N VAL A 43 -14.32 -7.86 -7.84
CA VAL A 43 -14.07 -7.85 -9.29
C VAL A 43 -14.84 -6.74 -9.98
N HIS A 44 -16.14 -6.61 -9.67
CA HIS A 44 -17.03 -5.62 -10.26
C HIS A 44 -17.21 -4.46 -9.30
N TRP A 45 -16.84 -3.25 -9.73
CA TRP A 45 -16.80 -2.06 -8.91
C TRP A 45 -17.77 -0.99 -9.39
N GLU A 46 -18.63 -0.53 -8.51
CA GLU A 46 -19.52 0.62 -8.71
C GLU A 46 -18.83 1.90 -8.22
N PHE A 47 -18.79 2.93 -9.05
CA PHE A 47 -18.30 4.25 -8.65
C PHE A 47 -19.40 5.02 -7.92
N LEU A 48 -19.11 5.49 -6.71
CA LEU A 48 -20.06 6.18 -5.83
C LEU A 48 -19.88 7.70 -5.82
N GLY A 49 -18.78 8.20 -6.37
CA GLY A 49 -18.44 9.61 -6.34
C GLY A 49 -17.19 9.92 -5.55
N TRP A 50 -17.19 11.05 -4.87
CA TRP A 50 -16.04 11.64 -4.20
C TRP A 50 -16.33 11.86 -2.72
N ALA A 51 -15.36 11.57 -1.84
CA ALA A 51 -15.50 11.78 -0.41
C ALA A 51 -15.55 13.29 -0.05
N PHE A 52 -14.73 14.09 -0.73
CA PHE A 52 -14.67 15.53 -0.47
C PHE A 52 -14.91 16.34 -1.74
N PRO A 53 -15.75 17.39 -1.68
CA PRO A 53 -15.94 18.32 -2.80
C PRO A 53 -14.71 19.26 -2.96
N GLU A 54 -14.06 19.61 -1.86
CA GLU A 54 -12.89 20.50 -1.80
C GLU A 54 -11.85 19.96 -0.82
N ILE A 55 -10.59 20.36 -0.99
CA ILE A 55 -9.55 20.05 -0.02
C ILE A 55 -9.82 20.88 1.26
N PRO A 56 -9.77 20.28 2.46
CA PRO A 56 -9.99 21.00 3.70
C PRO A 56 -9.06 22.21 3.85
N GLU A 57 -9.65 23.37 4.17
CA GLU A 57 -8.94 24.65 4.14
C GLU A 57 -7.73 24.67 5.09
N GLU A 58 -7.83 24.09 6.29
CA GLU A 58 -6.72 24.02 7.25
C GLU A 58 -5.52 23.29 6.65
N ALA A 59 -5.75 22.19 5.92
CA ALA A 59 -4.69 21.44 5.24
C ALA A 59 -4.05 22.25 4.10
N VAL A 60 -4.87 22.98 3.33
CA VAL A 60 -4.37 23.88 2.26
C VAL A 60 -3.51 24.97 2.86
N GLN A 61 -3.99 25.63 3.89
CA GLN A 61 -3.27 26.73 4.58
C GLN A 61 -1.93 26.26 5.14
N TRP A 62 -1.92 25.10 5.83
CA TRP A 62 -0.68 24.54 6.36
C TRP A 62 0.33 24.25 5.26
N VAL A 63 -0.06 23.48 4.24
CA VAL A 63 0.85 23.04 3.19
C VAL A 63 1.37 24.22 2.39
N GLN A 64 0.51 25.11 1.93
CA GLN A 64 0.94 26.26 1.11
C GLN A 64 1.81 27.24 1.89
N SER A 65 1.51 27.52 3.16
CA SER A 65 2.33 28.45 3.96
C SER A 65 3.75 27.93 4.23
N HIS A 66 3.94 26.59 4.31
CA HIS A 66 5.24 25.97 4.58
C HIS A 66 5.95 25.41 3.33
N ALA A 67 5.27 25.38 2.18
CA ALA A 67 5.84 24.95 0.90
C ALA A 67 6.04 26.08 -0.11
N GLY A 68 6.05 27.33 0.34
CA GLY A 68 6.25 28.51 -0.54
C GLY A 68 5.11 28.69 -1.55
N GLY A 69 3.86 28.44 -1.15
CA GLY A 69 2.67 28.54 -2.00
C GLY A 69 2.43 27.35 -2.92
N GLN A 70 3.24 26.29 -2.80
CA GLN A 70 3.11 25.07 -3.61
C GLN A 70 2.36 23.97 -2.86
N GLY A 71 1.94 22.92 -3.58
CA GLY A 71 1.26 21.76 -3.01
C GLY A 71 -0.21 21.97 -2.77
N ALA A 72 -0.83 21.07 -1.98
CA ALA A 72 -2.25 21.05 -1.66
C ALA A 72 -3.16 21.08 -2.92
N THR A 73 -2.74 20.38 -3.97
CA THR A 73 -3.50 20.32 -5.24
C THR A 73 -4.40 19.09 -5.31
N ASN A 74 -4.21 18.14 -4.40
CA ASN A 74 -4.95 16.89 -4.33
C ASN A 74 -4.92 16.32 -2.91
N ILE A 75 -5.80 15.34 -2.63
CA ILE A 75 -5.78 14.54 -1.40
C ILE A 75 -5.26 13.15 -1.74
N TRP A 76 -4.30 12.65 -0.95
CA TRP A 76 -3.60 11.40 -1.21
C TRP A 76 -3.91 10.35 -0.15
N ALA A 77 -3.64 9.08 -0.52
CA ALA A 77 -3.57 7.87 0.29
C ALA A 77 -4.54 7.86 1.49
N PRO A 78 -5.86 7.73 1.26
CA PRO A 78 -6.84 7.67 2.33
C PRO A 78 -6.80 6.33 3.05
N TYR A 79 -7.10 6.34 4.35
CA TYR A 79 -7.37 5.16 5.16
C TYR A 79 -8.72 5.26 5.86
N ILE A 80 -9.49 4.20 5.86
CA ILE A 80 -10.80 4.17 6.51
C ILE A 80 -10.88 3.04 7.53
N ILE A 81 -11.48 3.32 8.69
CA ILE A 81 -11.74 2.33 9.74
C ILE A 81 -13.12 2.58 10.37
N PRO A 82 -13.92 1.52 10.64
CA PRO A 82 -15.15 1.68 11.42
C PRO A 82 -14.83 2.00 12.88
N TYR A 83 -15.68 2.81 13.50
CA TYR A 83 -15.62 3.13 14.91
C TYR A 83 -17.04 3.31 15.49
N LYS A 84 -17.50 2.37 16.34
CA LYS A 84 -18.88 2.38 16.89
C LYS A 84 -19.91 2.45 15.75
N ASP A 85 -20.73 3.48 15.74
CA ASP A 85 -21.75 3.78 14.73
C ASP A 85 -21.26 4.70 13.59
N LYS A 86 -19.96 4.92 13.49
CA LYS A 86 -19.32 5.85 12.54
C LYS A 86 -18.20 5.19 11.76
N TYR A 87 -17.75 5.94 10.76
CA TYR A 87 -16.54 5.67 9.97
C TYR A 87 -15.57 6.83 10.11
N ARG A 88 -14.30 6.52 10.27
CA ARG A 88 -13.19 7.47 10.33
C ARG A 88 -12.38 7.37 9.05
N LEU A 89 -12.31 8.47 8.32
CA LEU A 89 -11.53 8.59 7.10
C LEU A 89 -10.33 9.49 7.38
N TYR A 90 -9.15 8.88 7.44
CA TYR A 90 -7.87 9.56 7.52
C TYR A 90 -7.41 9.88 6.11
N TYR A 91 -6.82 11.04 5.90
CA TYR A 91 -6.39 11.50 4.59
C TYR A 91 -5.13 12.37 4.71
N CYS A 92 -4.37 12.51 3.63
CA CYS A 92 -3.22 13.39 3.64
C CYS A 92 -3.23 14.40 2.48
N VAL A 93 -2.70 15.58 2.78
CA VAL A 93 -2.48 16.68 1.84
C VAL A 93 -1.01 17.06 1.92
N SER A 94 -0.34 17.22 0.78
CA SER A 94 1.11 17.39 0.76
C SER A 94 1.58 18.28 -0.38
N ALA A 95 2.86 18.66 -0.31
CA ALA A 95 3.62 19.22 -1.40
C ALA A 95 4.61 18.17 -1.92
N PHE A 96 4.45 17.78 -3.17
CA PHE A 96 5.25 16.71 -3.78
C PHE A 96 6.75 16.94 -3.68
N GLY A 97 7.49 15.90 -3.28
CA GLY A 97 8.96 15.96 -3.12
C GLY A 97 9.46 16.72 -1.89
N ARG A 98 8.55 17.13 -0.98
CA ARG A 98 8.85 17.81 0.28
C ARG A 98 8.32 17.02 1.47
N LYS A 99 8.73 17.42 2.67
CA LYS A 99 8.18 16.93 3.95
C LYS A 99 6.99 17.76 4.45
N THR A 100 6.54 18.72 3.67
CA THR A 100 5.44 19.62 4.05
C THR A 100 4.12 18.95 3.78
N SER A 101 3.51 18.44 4.85
CA SER A 101 2.34 17.57 4.76
C SER A 101 1.42 17.70 5.98
N TYR A 102 0.19 17.22 5.79
CA TYR A 102 -0.88 17.28 6.78
C TYR A 102 -1.69 15.99 6.70
N ILE A 103 -1.82 15.26 7.81
CA ILE A 103 -2.77 14.15 7.96
C ILE A 103 -3.96 14.65 8.76
N GLY A 104 -5.14 14.57 8.16
CA GLY A 104 -6.41 14.95 8.77
C GLY A 104 -7.35 13.78 8.99
N LEU A 105 -8.38 14.02 9.79
CA LEU A 105 -9.48 13.08 10.07
C LEU A 105 -10.82 13.69 9.68
N ALA A 106 -11.66 12.90 9.02
CA ALA A 106 -13.08 13.17 8.86
C ALA A 106 -13.90 11.99 9.36
N GLU A 107 -15.10 12.25 9.88
CA GLU A 107 -16.05 11.25 10.34
C GLU A 107 -17.38 11.32 9.59
N SER A 108 -18.03 10.17 9.41
CA SER A 108 -19.39 10.05 8.89
C SER A 108 -20.11 8.87 9.54
N THR A 109 -21.44 8.92 9.59
CA THR A 109 -22.29 7.77 9.99
C THR A 109 -22.59 6.85 8.82
N SER A 110 -22.18 7.21 7.60
CA SER A 110 -22.29 6.39 6.40
C SER A 110 -20.92 6.24 5.73
N PRO A 111 -20.58 5.07 5.16
CA PRO A 111 -19.34 4.91 4.41
C PRO A 111 -19.30 5.77 3.13
N GLU A 112 -20.44 6.30 2.69
CA GLU A 112 -20.55 7.16 1.51
C GLU A 112 -20.53 8.65 1.86
N GLY A 113 -20.41 9.00 3.14
CA GLY A 113 -20.49 10.37 3.62
C GLY A 113 -21.92 10.81 3.96
N PRO A 114 -22.19 12.11 4.12
CA PRO A 114 -21.21 13.19 4.04
C PRO A 114 -20.16 13.16 5.15
N TRP A 115 -18.96 13.64 4.84
CA TRP A 115 -17.82 13.61 5.74
C TRP A 115 -17.64 14.94 6.49
N THR A 116 -17.52 14.87 7.81
CA THR A 116 -17.31 16.02 8.69
C THR A 116 -15.87 16.05 9.18
N GLN A 117 -15.17 17.14 8.93
CA GLN A 117 -13.79 17.34 9.39
C GLN A 117 -13.70 17.36 10.90
N LYS A 118 -12.67 16.69 11.46
CA LYS A 118 -12.44 16.57 12.90
C LYS A 118 -11.16 17.28 13.33
N GLY A 119 -10.19 17.46 12.45
CA GLY A 119 -8.95 18.16 12.71
C GLY A 119 -7.71 17.44 12.21
N CYS A 120 -6.56 17.98 12.61
CA CYS A 120 -5.23 17.48 12.29
C CYS A 120 -4.81 16.37 13.26
N ILE A 121 -4.18 15.32 12.73
CA ILE A 121 -3.50 14.32 13.57
C ILE A 121 -2.01 14.64 13.65
N VAL A 122 -1.37 14.73 12.49
CA VAL A 122 0.07 15.02 12.37
C VAL A 122 0.27 15.99 11.20
N LYS A 123 1.13 16.96 11.38
CA LYS A 123 1.60 17.84 10.32
C LYS A 123 3.11 18.00 10.39
N THR A 124 3.73 18.07 9.24
CA THR A 124 5.20 18.13 9.08
C THR A 124 5.61 19.23 8.12
N ASP A 125 6.85 19.65 8.25
CA ASP A 125 7.50 20.59 7.34
C ASP A 125 9.00 20.25 7.20
N ASP A 126 9.78 21.10 6.56
CA ASP A 126 11.20 20.86 6.33
C ASP A 126 12.04 20.78 7.63
N SER A 127 11.52 21.20 8.77
CA SER A 127 12.19 21.11 10.09
C SER A 127 12.02 19.74 10.74
N THR A 128 11.01 18.96 10.34
CA THR A 128 10.73 17.63 10.91
C THR A 128 11.62 16.54 10.29
N ALA A 129 11.78 15.41 10.98
CA ALA A 129 12.56 14.29 10.49
C ALA A 129 11.83 13.45 9.43
N MET A 130 10.48 13.42 9.47
CA MET A 130 9.61 12.56 8.67
C MET A 130 8.67 13.36 7.78
N ASN A 131 7.86 12.65 7.02
CA ASN A 131 6.82 13.19 6.14
C ASN A 131 5.43 12.64 6.55
N ALA A 132 4.47 13.51 6.85
CA ALA A 132 3.14 13.13 7.32
C ALA A 132 2.18 12.79 6.16
N ILE A 133 2.40 11.66 5.52
CA ILE A 133 1.50 11.08 4.52
C ILE A 133 1.31 9.57 4.73
N ASP A 134 0.41 8.96 3.96
CA ASP A 134 0.14 7.53 3.93
C ASP A 134 -0.28 6.96 5.30
N PRO A 135 -1.37 7.45 5.92
CA PRO A 135 -1.84 6.91 7.19
C PRO A 135 -2.38 5.48 7.03
N SER A 136 -2.06 4.62 8.00
CA SER A 136 -2.70 3.33 8.23
C SER A 136 -2.98 3.17 9.72
N VAL A 137 -4.20 2.82 10.10
CA VAL A 137 -4.67 2.85 11.48
C VAL A 137 -5.11 1.47 11.93
N ILE A 138 -4.66 1.07 13.11
CA ILE A 138 -5.11 -0.15 13.77
C ILE A 138 -5.71 0.16 15.15
N ALA A 139 -6.88 -0.43 15.40
CA ALA A 139 -7.45 -0.54 16.72
C ALA A 139 -6.90 -1.83 17.34
N ASP A 140 -5.99 -1.74 18.28
CA ASP A 140 -5.41 -2.89 18.95
C ASP A 140 -6.39 -3.45 19.99
N GLU A 141 -7.05 -4.52 19.65
CA GLU A 141 -8.04 -5.19 20.51
C GLU A 141 -7.40 -5.79 21.77
N ASN A 142 -6.12 -6.11 21.75
CA ASN A 142 -5.43 -6.72 22.88
C ASN A 142 -5.14 -5.69 23.99
N THR A 143 -4.90 -4.45 23.64
CA THR A 143 -4.56 -3.37 24.58
C THR A 143 -5.64 -2.29 24.68
N GLY A 144 -6.56 -2.22 23.72
CA GLY A 144 -7.54 -1.14 23.58
C GLY A 144 -6.96 0.17 23.05
N LYS A 145 -5.69 0.19 22.69
CA LYS A 145 -5.01 1.34 22.13
C LYS A 145 -5.26 1.45 20.64
N TRP A 146 -5.15 2.65 20.12
CA TRP A 146 -5.21 2.93 18.69
C TRP A 146 -3.88 3.50 18.23
N TRP A 147 -3.39 2.99 17.10
CA TRP A 147 -2.12 3.37 16.53
C TRP A 147 -2.27 3.77 15.07
N MET A 148 -1.63 4.90 14.69
CA MET A 148 -1.49 5.29 13.30
C MET A 148 -0.05 5.14 12.86
N HIS A 149 0.19 4.32 11.86
CA HIS A 149 1.44 4.24 11.13
C HIS A 149 1.37 5.18 9.94
N TYR A 150 2.43 5.92 9.69
CA TYR A 150 2.48 6.90 8.62
C TYR A 150 3.93 7.17 8.19
N GLY A 151 4.11 7.78 7.02
CA GLY A 151 5.41 8.25 6.57
C GLY A 151 5.71 7.83 5.14
N SER A 152 6.60 8.59 4.55
CA SER A 152 7.06 8.36 3.17
C SER A 152 8.41 9.00 3.00
N PHE A 153 9.40 8.25 2.57
CA PHE A 153 10.77 8.72 2.36
C PHE A 153 11.36 9.44 3.60
N PHE A 154 12.27 10.37 3.40
CA PHE A 154 12.76 11.43 4.32
C PHE A 154 12.99 11.08 5.80
N GLY A 155 13.17 9.89 6.20
CA GLY A 155 13.42 9.54 7.60
C GLY A 155 12.64 8.30 8.04
N GLY A 156 11.85 7.73 7.12
CA GLY A 156 11.18 6.46 7.32
C GLY A 156 9.74 6.58 7.82
N LEU A 157 9.25 5.50 8.40
CA LEU A 157 7.87 5.34 8.85
C LEU A 157 7.81 5.47 10.37
N TYR A 158 6.78 6.15 10.84
CA TYR A 158 6.55 6.46 12.25
C TYR A 158 5.21 5.88 12.71
N CYS A 159 5.09 5.70 14.01
CA CYS A 159 3.88 5.25 14.68
C CYS A 159 3.52 6.21 15.80
N VAL A 160 2.29 6.72 15.82
CA VAL A 160 1.76 7.62 16.84
C VAL A 160 0.52 7.03 17.50
N GLU A 161 0.39 7.17 18.82
CA GLU A 161 -0.80 6.73 19.57
C GLU A 161 -1.96 7.70 19.34
N LEU A 162 -3.13 7.14 19.04
CA LEU A 162 -4.37 7.91 18.87
C LEU A 162 -5.26 7.77 20.09
N ASN A 163 -6.03 8.81 20.38
CA ASN A 163 -7.11 8.74 21.33
C ASN A 163 -8.29 7.96 20.70
N PRO A 164 -8.71 6.82 21.25
CA PRO A 164 -9.78 6.01 20.67
C PRO A 164 -11.10 6.76 20.50
N GLU A 165 -11.43 7.67 21.43
CA GLU A 165 -12.71 8.38 21.39
C GLU A 165 -12.75 9.48 20.32
N THR A 166 -11.65 10.19 20.12
CA THR A 166 -11.60 11.30 19.14
C THR A 166 -11.03 10.89 17.78
N GLY A 167 -10.19 9.85 17.74
CA GLY A 167 -9.44 9.45 16.54
C GLY A 167 -8.26 10.37 16.20
N LEU A 168 -8.02 11.41 16.98
CA LEU A 168 -6.88 12.32 16.84
C LEU A 168 -5.67 11.79 17.62
N ALA A 169 -4.51 12.41 17.47
CA ALA A 169 -3.34 12.06 18.27
C ALA A 169 -3.66 12.12 19.78
N LEU A 170 -3.16 11.15 20.55
CA LEU A 170 -3.41 11.11 22.00
C LEU A 170 -2.86 12.36 22.67
N ASN A 171 -1.69 12.83 22.26
CA ASN A 171 -1.10 14.08 22.69
C ASN A 171 -0.92 15.00 21.47
N GLU A 172 -1.42 16.22 21.56
CA GLU A 172 -1.30 17.20 20.49
C GLU A 172 0.18 17.49 20.17
N GLY A 173 0.53 17.46 18.88
CA GLY A 173 1.89 17.69 18.41
C GLY A 173 2.84 16.48 18.55
N ASP A 174 2.36 15.35 19.05
CA ASP A 174 3.14 14.11 19.06
C ASP A 174 3.34 13.60 17.63
N LEU A 175 4.59 13.38 17.25
CA LEU A 175 4.99 12.82 15.97
C LEU A 175 5.26 11.29 16.06
N GLY A 176 5.13 10.71 17.26
CA GLY A 176 5.36 9.30 17.49
C GLY A 176 6.83 8.87 17.40
N HIS A 177 7.05 7.59 17.16
CA HIS A 177 8.38 6.98 17.10
C HIS A 177 8.64 6.24 15.80
N LEU A 178 9.91 6.10 15.44
CA LEU A 178 10.36 5.41 14.23
C LEU A 178 10.11 3.90 14.33
N VAL A 179 9.43 3.33 13.34
CA VAL A 179 9.13 1.89 13.26
C VAL A 179 9.83 1.18 12.10
N ALA A 180 10.05 1.87 10.99
CA ALA A 180 10.76 1.32 9.84
C ALA A 180 11.50 2.40 9.07
N ARG A 181 12.66 2.07 8.52
CA ARG A 181 13.40 2.94 7.61
C ARG A 181 14.29 2.12 6.69
N ARG A 182 14.72 2.74 5.62
CA ARG A 182 15.73 2.18 4.73
C ARG A 182 17.07 2.86 4.99
N ALA A 183 17.70 2.49 6.10
CA ALA A 183 18.90 3.13 6.62
C ALA A 183 20.00 3.24 5.55
N ASN A 184 20.61 4.43 5.43
CA ASN A 184 21.69 4.74 4.50
C ASN A 184 21.36 4.55 3.01
N TYR A 185 20.09 4.47 2.66
CA TYR A 185 19.66 4.29 1.28
C TYR A 185 18.78 5.46 0.83
N ARG A 186 19.24 6.19 -0.18
CA ARG A 186 18.50 7.16 -1.03
C ARG A 186 17.27 7.83 -0.39
N LYS A 187 17.46 8.64 0.66
CA LYS A 187 16.37 9.31 1.40
C LYS A 187 15.33 8.34 1.98
N ASP A 188 15.79 7.17 2.48
CA ASP A 188 14.90 6.15 3.04
C ASP A 188 13.78 5.72 2.08
N ASN A 189 14.08 5.43 0.84
CA ASN A 189 13.13 5.11 -0.25
C ASN A 189 12.16 3.95 0.09
N LEU A 190 11.24 4.21 1.02
CA LEU A 190 10.10 3.39 1.42
C LEU A 190 8.95 4.29 1.87
N GLU A 191 7.71 3.79 1.74
CA GLU A 191 6.49 4.53 2.09
C GLU A 191 5.31 3.58 2.29
N ALA A 192 4.11 4.15 2.44
CA ALA A 192 2.85 3.42 2.44
C ALA A 192 2.82 2.27 3.47
N PRO A 193 2.95 2.56 4.77
CA PRO A 193 2.74 1.54 5.78
C PRO A 193 1.29 1.06 5.74
N GLU A 194 1.10 -0.26 5.81
CA GLU A 194 -0.20 -0.87 6.04
C GLU A 194 -0.08 -1.87 7.18
N ILE A 195 -0.87 -1.67 8.23
CA ILE A 195 -0.81 -2.48 9.45
C ILE A 195 -2.07 -3.33 9.60
N ILE A 196 -1.88 -4.63 9.83
CA ILE A 196 -2.97 -5.55 10.17
C ILE A 196 -2.61 -6.41 11.38
N TYR A 197 -3.63 -6.95 12.04
CA TYR A 197 -3.50 -8.02 13.03
C TYR A 197 -4.08 -9.33 12.47
N HIS A 198 -3.33 -10.43 12.61
CA HIS A 198 -3.81 -11.77 12.26
C HIS A 198 -4.18 -12.52 13.56
N PRO A 199 -5.46 -12.75 13.83
CA PRO A 199 -5.90 -13.24 15.14
C PRO A 199 -5.43 -14.68 15.46
N GLU A 200 -5.39 -15.56 14.47
CA GLU A 200 -4.95 -16.94 14.67
C GLU A 200 -3.44 -17.05 14.91
N LEU A 201 -2.66 -16.24 14.17
CA LEU A 201 -1.21 -16.20 14.30
C LEU A 201 -0.76 -15.31 15.47
N LYS A 202 -1.67 -14.47 16.00
CA LYS A 202 -1.40 -13.49 17.07
C LYS A 202 -0.22 -12.58 16.74
N GLN A 203 -0.16 -12.12 15.48
CA GLN A 203 0.91 -11.28 14.97
C GLN A 203 0.37 -10.04 14.29
N TYR A 204 1.08 -8.94 14.44
CA TYR A 204 0.91 -7.72 13.66
C TYR A 204 1.83 -7.78 12.45
N TYR A 205 1.31 -7.42 11.28
CA TYR A 205 2.07 -7.37 10.04
C TYR A 205 2.10 -5.94 9.52
N LEU A 206 3.29 -5.43 9.31
CA LEU A 206 3.53 -4.13 8.68
C LEU A 206 4.00 -4.35 7.24
N PHE A 207 3.13 -4.07 6.29
CA PHE A 207 3.45 -4.04 4.87
C PHE A 207 3.99 -2.66 4.53
N THR A 208 5.02 -2.62 3.71
CA THR A 208 5.69 -1.37 3.33
C THR A 208 6.04 -1.40 1.85
N SER A 209 6.01 -0.25 1.19
CA SER A 209 6.31 -0.13 -0.23
C SER A 209 7.69 0.47 -0.42
N TYR A 210 8.49 -0.17 -1.25
CA TYR A 210 9.90 0.17 -1.50
C TYR A 210 10.10 0.57 -2.95
N ASP A 211 11.10 1.42 -3.20
CA ASP A 211 11.59 1.83 -4.50
C ASP A 211 10.65 2.78 -5.27
N PRO A 212 11.02 3.24 -6.47
CA PRO A 212 10.25 4.25 -7.21
C PRO A 212 8.85 3.79 -7.65
N LEU A 213 7.87 4.63 -7.36
CA LEU A 213 6.44 4.46 -7.57
C LEU A 213 6.03 3.93 -8.95
N MET A 214 6.67 4.38 -10.02
CA MET A 214 6.23 4.09 -11.40
C MET A 214 6.96 2.90 -12.03
N THR A 215 7.99 2.39 -11.39
CA THR A 215 8.87 1.35 -11.97
C THR A 215 9.08 0.18 -11.03
N THR A 216 10.10 0.23 -10.20
CA THR A 216 10.53 -0.89 -9.35
C THR A 216 9.76 -1.02 -8.03
N TYR A 217 8.67 -0.29 -7.86
CA TYR A 217 7.83 -0.28 -6.66
C TYR A 217 7.40 -1.70 -6.27
N ASN A 218 7.64 -2.07 -5.03
CA ASN A 218 7.46 -3.43 -4.52
C ASN A 218 6.97 -3.42 -3.07
N VAL A 219 6.18 -4.44 -2.69
CA VAL A 219 5.68 -4.62 -1.32
C VAL A 219 6.58 -5.57 -0.56
N ARG A 220 6.96 -5.17 0.64
CA ARG A 220 7.67 -6.01 1.61
C ARG A 220 6.90 -6.06 2.92
N VAL A 221 7.16 -7.09 3.74
CA VAL A 221 6.43 -7.26 4.99
C VAL A 221 7.37 -7.59 6.14
N SER A 222 7.01 -7.08 7.31
CA SER A 222 7.62 -7.40 8.60
C SER A 222 6.54 -7.72 9.62
N ARG A 223 6.90 -8.28 10.76
CA ARG A 223 5.94 -8.66 11.80
C ARG A 223 6.41 -8.27 13.20
N SER A 224 5.47 -8.18 14.12
CA SER A 224 5.68 -7.85 15.54
C SER A 224 4.62 -8.50 16.43
N ASP A 225 4.93 -8.68 17.70
CA ASP A 225 3.96 -9.08 18.73
C ASP A 225 3.12 -7.89 19.23
N ALA A 226 3.48 -6.66 18.89
CA ALA A 226 2.81 -5.44 19.30
C ALA A 226 2.52 -4.53 18.10
N ALA A 227 1.39 -3.81 18.16
CA ALA A 227 0.93 -2.94 17.07
C ALA A 227 1.91 -1.79 16.77
N GLU A 228 2.58 -1.27 17.79
CA GLU A 228 3.57 -0.20 17.70
C GLU A 228 5.00 -0.68 17.38
N GLY A 229 5.18 -2.00 17.22
CA GLY A 229 6.47 -2.64 17.00
C GLY A 229 7.19 -3.06 18.32
N PRO A 230 8.48 -3.40 18.28
CA PRO A 230 9.38 -3.33 17.11
C PRO A 230 9.07 -4.38 16.05
N PHE A 231 9.18 -4.02 14.78
CA PHE A 231 8.97 -4.95 13.67
C PHE A 231 10.28 -5.60 13.23
N THR A 232 10.19 -6.89 12.90
CA THR A 232 11.32 -7.68 12.37
C THR A 232 10.97 -8.31 11.04
N ASP A 233 11.97 -8.44 10.17
CA ASP A 233 11.85 -9.11 8.89
C ASP A 233 11.95 -10.65 9.03
N TYR A 234 11.84 -11.36 7.90
CA TYR A 234 11.96 -12.82 7.84
C TYR A 234 13.25 -13.37 8.47
N PHE A 235 14.33 -12.61 8.42
CA PHE A 235 15.63 -13.00 9.00
C PHE A 235 15.80 -12.53 10.45
N GLY A 236 14.75 -12.01 11.10
CA GLY A 236 14.79 -11.50 12.46
C GLY A 236 15.51 -10.17 12.63
N LYS A 237 15.75 -9.43 11.54
CA LYS A 237 16.38 -8.11 11.59
C LYS A 237 15.34 -7.02 11.87
N ALA A 238 15.64 -6.09 12.75
CA ALA A 238 14.82 -4.93 13.02
C ALA A 238 14.72 -4.03 11.77
N VAL A 239 13.50 -3.79 11.27
CA VAL A 239 13.30 -3.08 10.00
C VAL A 239 13.62 -1.59 10.07
N LYS A 240 13.77 -1.03 11.26
CA LYS A 240 14.27 0.33 11.46
C LYS A 240 15.80 0.47 11.31
N ASP A 241 16.53 -0.65 11.34
CA ASP A 241 18.00 -0.69 11.36
C ASP A 241 18.59 -1.37 10.11
N THR A 242 17.74 -1.86 9.20
CA THR A 242 18.16 -2.55 7.97
C THR A 242 17.99 -1.70 6.72
N THR A 243 18.77 -1.98 5.69
CA THR A 243 18.63 -1.35 4.37
C THR A 243 17.54 -2.04 3.54
N ASN A 244 17.41 -3.35 3.70
CA ASN A 244 16.43 -4.16 2.99
C ASN A 244 15.66 -5.06 3.97
N ASN A 245 14.38 -5.16 3.73
CA ASN A 245 13.43 -5.96 4.49
C ASN A 245 12.91 -7.11 3.61
N PHE A 246 12.69 -8.29 4.18
CA PHE A 246 12.20 -9.49 3.51
C PHE A 246 11.08 -10.14 4.34
N PRO A 247 10.14 -10.87 3.70
CA PRO A 247 10.06 -11.20 2.28
C PRO A 247 9.54 -10.07 1.40
N ILE A 248 9.77 -10.19 0.09
CA ILE A 248 9.15 -9.37 -0.95
C ILE A 248 7.90 -10.11 -1.42
N LEU A 249 6.75 -9.44 -1.40
CA LEU A 249 5.47 -10.04 -1.80
C LEU A 249 5.12 -9.76 -3.26
N THR A 250 5.40 -8.55 -3.71
CA THR A 250 5.22 -8.13 -5.09
C THR A 250 6.43 -7.35 -5.55
N ALA A 251 6.75 -7.46 -6.82
CA ALA A 251 7.77 -6.66 -7.49
C ALA A 251 7.41 -6.62 -8.98
N PRO A 252 8.03 -5.76 -9.80
CA PRO A 252 7.81 -5.78 -11.24
C PRO A 252 8.07 -7.17 -11.81
N TYR A 253 7.14 -7.66 -12.63
CA TYR A 253 7.25 -8.99 -13.22
C TYR A 253 6.72 -9.03 -14.65
N ARG A 254 7.22 -9.98 -15.42
CA ARG A 254 6.80 -10.19 -16.79
C ARG A 254 6.83 -11.67 -17.16
N PHE A 255 5.66 -12.18 -17.55
CA PHE A 255 5.53 -13.47 -18.21
C PHE A 255 5.93 -13.39 -19.66
N GLU A 256 6.24 -14.54 -20.26
CA GLU A 256 6.48 -14.64 -21.70
C GLU A 256 5.24 -14.15 -22.47
N ASN A 257 5.46 -13.39 -23.52
CA ASN A 257 4.39 -12.79 -24.34
C ASN A 257 3.46 -11.78 -23.59
N HIS A 258 3.84 -11.31 -22.41
CA HIS A 258 3.15 -10.26 -21.71
C HIS A 258 4.04 -9.02 -21.60
N THR A 259 3.46 -7.83 -21.65
CA THR A 259 4.24 -6.57 -21.58
C THR A 259 4.84 -6.29 -20.21
N GLY A 260 4.29 -6.90 -19.14
CA GLY A 260 4.73 -6.80 -17.76
C GLY A 260 3.92 -5.81 -16.91
N TRP A 261 3.92 -6.07 -15.62
CA TRP A 261 3.37 -5.20 -14.60
C TRP A 261 4.49 -4.58 -13.77
N ALA A 262 4.53 -3.25 -13.77
CA ALA A 262 5.45 -2.43 -12.98
C ALA A 262 4.70 -1.73 -11.83
N GLY A 263 5.41 -1.10 -10.91
CA GLY A 263 4.83 -0.26 -9.88
C GLY A 263 3.82 -0.99 -8.98
N THR A 264 4.09 -2.26 -8.64
CA THR A 264 3.14 -3.18 -7.98
C THR A 264 3.17 -3.05 -6.45
N ALA A 265 2.85 -1.88 -5.91
CA ALA A 265 2.87 -1.65 -4.46
C ALA A 265 1.83 -0.60 -4.02
N HIS A 266 2.03 0.02 -2.86
CA HIS A 266 1.09 0.85 -2.11
C HIS A 266 -0.18 0.06 -1.83
N CYS A 267 -0.08 -0.90 -0.91
CA CYS A 267 -1.15 -1.85 -0.67
C CYS A 267 -2.08 -1.44 0.48
N ALA A 268 -3.29 -2.00 0.43
CA ALA A 268 -4.21 -2.13 1.55
C ALA A 268 -4.50 -3.62 1.74
N VAL A 269 -4.41 -4.10 2.96
CA VAL A 269 -4.63 -5.52 3.31
C VAL A 269 -5.85 -5.66 4.21
N PHE A 270 -6.72 -6.60 3.89
CA PHE A 270 -7.96 -6.80 4.62
C PHE A 270 -8.37 -8.28 4.63
N SER A 271 -9.17 -8.66 5.63
CA SER A 271 -9.86 -9.96 5.68
C SER A 271 -11.32 -9.78 5.27
N ASP A 272 -11.91 -10.83 4.66
CA ASP A 272 -13.36 -10.89 4.41
C ASP A 272 -14.18 -11.31 5.66
N GLY A 273 -13.51 -11.63 6.76
CA GLY A 273 -14.13 -12.15 7.98
C GLY A 273 -14.41 -13.66 7.96
N GLU A 274 -14.17 -14.33 6.84
CA GLU A 274 -14.34 -15.78 6.64
C GLU A 274 -13.02 -16.55 6.63
N GLY A 275 -11.93 -15.87 7.01
CA GLY A 275 -10.57 -16.44 7.03
C GLY A 275 -9.76 -16.19 5.76
N ASN A 276 -10.33 -15.54 4.74
CA ASN A 276 -9.57 -15.16 3.57
C ASN A 276 -8.98 -13.76 3.75
N TYR A 277 -7.75 -13.59 3.28
CA TYR A 277 -7.05 -12.31 3.24
C TYR A 277 -6.81 -11.86 1.82
N PHE A 278 -6.88 -10.57 1.61
CA PHE A 278 -6.67 -9.95 0.30
C PHE A 278 -5.75 -8.75 0.43
N MET A 279 -5.00 -8.50 -0.63
CA MET A 279 -4.17 -7.31 -0.79
C MET A 279 -4.62 -6.56 -2.04
N ALA A 280 -5.11 -5.34 -1.86
CA ALA A 280 -5.34 -4.40 -2.95
C ALA A 280 -4.08 -3.55 -3.14
N HIS A 281 -3.63 -3.34 -4.37
CA HIS A 281 -2.52 -2.47 -4.68
C HIS A 281 -2.64 -1.91 -6.11
N GLN A 282 -1.87 -0.88 -6.43
CA GLN A 282 -1.76 -0.44 -7.81
C GLN A 282 -0.87 -1.37 -8.62
N GLY A 283 -1.09 -1.42 -9.92
CA GLY A 283 -0.19 -1.97 -10.91
C GLY A 283 -0.16 -1.07 -12.14
N ARG A 284 0.92 -1.08 -12.87
CA ARG A 284 1.13 -0.25 -14.07
C ARG A 284 1.52 -1.11 -15.24
N LEU A 285 0.71 -1.09 -16.28
CA LEU A 285 0.97 -1.89 -17.48
C LEU A 285 2.09 -1.24 -18.29
N SER A 286 3.19 -1.95 -18.46
CA SER A 286 4.31 -1.48 -19.27
C SER A 286 3.95 -1.48 -20.78
N PRO A 287 4.44 -0.51 -21.58
CA PRO A 287 5.28 0.61 -21.22
C PRO A 287 4.51 1.85 -20.71
N GLN A 288 3.19 1.83 -20.69
CA GLN A 288 2.32 2.95 -20.30
C GLN A 288 2.18 3.06 -18.77
N ASN A 289 3.30 3.11 -18.07
CA ASN A 289 3.35 3.11 -16.61
C ASN A 289 2.81 4.39 -15.93
N GLN A 290 2.26 5.33 -16.67
CA GLN A 290 1.52 6.48 -16.12
C GLN A 290 0.14 6.11 -15.57
N LEU A 291 -0.47 5.04 -16.08
CA LEU A 291 -1.81 4.62 -15.70
C LEU A 291 -1.75 3.57 -14.57
N MET A 292 -2.47 3.84 -13.49
CA MET A 292 -2.66 2.91 -12.39
C MET A 292 -3.86 2.01 -12.66
N VAL A 293 -3.67 0.72 -12.44
CA VAL A 293 -4.73 -0.30 -12.50
C VAL A 293 -4.85 -0.95 -11.13
N LEU A 294 -6.07 -1.12 -10.66
CA LEU A 294 -6.34 -1.84 -9.41
C LEU A 294 -5.98 -3.32 -9.58
N HIS A 295 -5.15 -3.81 -8.68
CA HIS A 295 -4.91 -5.23 -8.47
C HIS A 295 -5.47 -5.63 -7.12
N ILE A 296 -6.21 -6.73 -7.08
CA ILE A 296 -6.58 -7.43 -5.85
C ILE A 296 -5.97 -8.82 -5.96
N ARG A 297 -5.21 -9.20 -4.94
CA ARG A 297 -4.57 -10.51 -4.84
C ARG A 297 -5.05 -11.19 -3.57
N GLN A 298 -5.28 -12.48 -3.62
CA GLN A 298 -5.48 -13.26 -2.41
C GLN A 298 -4.13 -13.42 -1.69
N LEU A 299 -4.14 -13.29 -0.37
CA LEU A 299 -2.99 -13.57 0.48
C LEU A 299 -3.19 -14.92 1.17
N PHE A 300 -2.14 -15.69 1.23
CA PHE A 300 -2.04 -16.93 1.99
C PHE A 300 -0.94 -16.78 3.03
N PHE A 301 -1.00 -17.57 4.09
CA PHE A 301 0.05 -17.58 5.11
C PHE A 301 0.73 -18.94 5.13
N THR A 302 2.07 -18.92 5.14
CA THR A 302 2.87 -20.16 5.28
C THR A 302 2.70 -20.75 6.69
N PRO A 303 3.06 -22.02 6.93
CA PRO A 303 3.04 -22.61 8.28
C PRO A 303 3.85 -21.81 9.30
N GLU A 304 4.88 -21.08 8.88
CA GLU A 304 5.69 -20.20 9.74
C GLU A 304 5.06 -18.82 9.95
N GLY A 305 3.87 -18.60 9.38
CA GLY A 305 3.09 -17.37 9.54
C GLY A 305 3.58 -16.21 8.69
N TRP A 306 4.20 -16.45 7.52
CA TRP A 306 4.55 -15.38 6.60
C TRP A 306 3.56 -15.29 5.44
N PRO A 307 3.10 -14.09 5.07
CA PRO A 307 2.17 -13.93 3.96
C PRO A 307 2.86 -14.16 2.61
N VAL A 308 2.11 -14.72 1.68
CA VAL A 308 2.43 -14.84 0.25
C VAL A 308 1.27 -14.35 -0.57
N ALA A 309 1.54 -13.58 -1.61
CA ALA A 309 0.51 -13.06 -2.52
C ALA A 309 0.27 -14.02 -3.68
N SER A 310 -0.99 -14.19 -4.08
CA SER A 310 -1.30 -14.90 -5.33
C SER A 310 -0.56 -14.28 -6.51
N PRO A 311 -0.11 -15.08 -7.49
CA PRO A 311 0.70 -14.57 -8.61
C PRO A 311 -0.08 -13.63 -9.52
N GLU A 312 -1.40 -13.80 -9.62
CA GLU A 312 -2.27 -13.01 -10.50
C GLU A 312 -3.42 -12.36 -9.73
N ARG A 313 -4.11 -11.45 -10.41
CA ARG A 313 -5.28 -10.75 -9.87
C ARG A 313 -6.41 -11.73 -9.55
N TYR A 314 -7.05 -11.49 -8.43
CA TYR A 314 -8.25 -12.21 -8.03
C TYR A 314 -9.38 -12.04 -9.07
N ALA A 315 -9.93 -13.15 -9.51
CA ALA A 315 -10.95 -13.19 -10.56
C ALA A 315 -12.34 -13.61 -10.05
N GLY A 316 -12.58 -13.55 -8.73
CA GLY A 316 -13.84 -13.93 -8.13
C GLY A 316 -14.06 -15.44 -8.01
N THR A 317 -13.01 -16.24 -8.24
CA THR A 317 -13.10 -17.70 -8.14
C THR A 317 -12.76 -18.16 -6.74
N ALA A 318 -13.57 -19.05 -6.20
CA ALA A 318 -13.27 -19.72 -4.93
C ALA A 318 -11.97 -20.52 -5.04
N SER A 319 -11.18 -20.48 -3.96
CA SER A 319 -10.03 -21.37 -3.83
C SER A 319 -10.48 -22.83 -3.91
N ARG A 320 -9.75 -23.65 -4.65
CA ARG A 320 -9.98 -25.09 -4.69
C ARG A 320 -8.70 -25.83 -4.34
N GLN A 321 -8.86 -27.02 -3.83
CA GLN A 321 -7.73 -27.92 -3.68
C GLN A 321 -7.35 -28.49 -5.06
N PHE A 322 -6.06 -28.54 -5.32
CA PHE A 322 -5.49 -29.15 -6.52
C PHE A 322 -4.83 -30.48 -6.15
N SER A 323 -5.01 -31.48 -6.98
CA SER A 323 -4.21 -32.70 -6.92
C SER A 323 -2.85 -32.46 -7.59
N LYS A 324 -1.89 -33.35 -7.32
CA LYS A 324 -0.59 -33.30 -8.00
C LYS A 324 -0.74 -33.44 -9.53
N GLU A 325 -1.71 -34.25 -9.95
CA GLU A 325 -2.05 -34.49 -11.36
C GLU A 325 -2.53 -33.22 -12.08
N ASP A 326 -3.27 -32.34 -11.39
CA ASP A 326 -3.75 -31.07 -11.95
C ASP A 326 -2.62 -30.10 -12.30
N LEU A 327 -1.46 -30.25 -11.65
CA LEU A 327 -0.31 -29.37 -11.83
C LEU A 327 0.72 -29.92 -12.81
N VAL A 328 0.57 -31.14 -13.31
CA VAL A 328 1.47 -31.71 -14.32
C VAL A 328 1.33 -30.94 -15.63
N GLY A 329 2.46 -30.45 -16.16
CA GLY A 329 2.45 -29.69 -17.42
C GLY A 329 3.51 -28.60 -17.49
N GLU A 330 3.36 -27.75 -18.50
CA GLU A 330 4.23 -26.60 -18.73
C GLU A 330 3.76 -25.39 -17.91
N TRP A 331 4.70 -24.74 -17.23
CA TRP A 331 4.46 -23.59 -16.35
C TRP A 331 5.48 -22.50 -16.61
N GLU A 332 5.11 -21.28 -16.29
CA GLU A 332 6.02 -20.17 -16.13
C GLU A 332 6.17 -19.84 -14.64
N ILE A 333 7.41 -19.83 -14.14
CA ILE A 333 7.72 -19.49 -12.76
C ILE A 333 8.43 -18.15 -12.72
N ILE A 334 7.98 -17.27 -11.83
CA ILE A 334 8.66 -16.02 -11.52
C ILE A 334 9.23 -16.13 -10.11
N ARG A 335 10.53 -15.89 -9.97
CA ARG A 335 11.18 -15.69 -8.67
C ARG A 335 11.16 -14.21 -8.36
N VAL A 336 10.40 -13.84 -7.33
CA VAL A 336 10.34 -12.46 -6.88
C VAL A 336 11.63 -12.13 -6.14
N GLN A 337 12.43 -11.26 -6.71
CA GLN A 337 13.70 -10.80 -6.17
C GLN A 337 13.71 -9.28 -6.03
N GLU A 338 14.64 -8.78 -5.24
CA GLU A 338 14.89 -7.36 -5.16
C GLU A 338 15.21 -6.82 -6.57
N PRO A 339 14.47 -5.81 -7.06
CA PRO A 339 14.74 -5.25 -8.37
C PRO A 339 16.16 -4.68 -8.44
N ALA A 340 16.92 -5.06 -9.46
CA ALA A 340 18.25 -4.54 -9.69
C ALA A 340 18.16 -3.05 -10.07
N TYR A 341 18.54 -2.18 -9.14
CA TYR A 341 18.45 -0.75 -9.32
C TYR A 341 19.79 -0.16 -9.74
N GLU A 342 19.98 0.05 -11.04
CA GLU A 342 21.26 0.56 -11.58
C GLU A 342 21.28 2.05 -11.92
N ARG A 343 20.15 2.74 -11.82
CA ARG A 343 20.10 4.14 -12.24
C ARG A 343 20.69 5.04 -11.15
N GLN A 344 21.75 5.79 -11.50
CA GLN A 344 22.04 7.03 -10.80
C GLN A 344 20.99 8.04 -11.24
N LEU A 345 19.88 8.10 -10.52
CA LEU A 345 18.82 9.07 -10.79
C LEU A 345 19.15 10.38 -10.09
N GLU A 346 18.88 11.50 -10.76
CA GLU A 346 18.82 12.79 -10.11
C GLU A 346 17.75 12.79 -9.02
N ALA A 347 17.86 13.71 -8.05
CA ALA A 347 17.02 13.66 -6.83
C ALA A 347 15.51 13.62 -7.13
N GLY A 348 15.02 14.29 -8.17
CA GLY A 348 13.61 14.25 -8.58
C GLY A 348 13.20 12.96 -9.28
N GLN A 349 14.09 12.33 -10.01
CA GLN A 349 13.84 11.06 -10.72
C GLN A 349 13.79 9.86 -9.77
N ILE A 350 14.46 9.94 -8.62
CA ILE A 350 14.44 8.87 -7.61
C ILE A 350 13.03 8.64 -7.08
N LEU A 351 12.24 9.70 -6.92
CA LEU A 351 10.90 9.63 -6.34
C LEU A 351 9.88 8.99 -7.28
N TRP A 352 9.99 9.24 -8.59
CA TRP A 352 9.01 8.80 -9.57
C TRP A 352 9.40 7.54 -10.33
N GLY A 353 10.69 7.33 -10.59
CA GLY A 353 11.16 6.26 -11.46
C GLY A 353 10.72 6.48 -12.90
N GLU A 354 11.01 7.64 -13.47
CA GLU A 354 10.64 7.95 -14.85
C GLU A 354 11.25 6.97 -15.86
N GLY A 355 10.49 6.66 -16.88
CA GLY A 355 10.86 5.82 -18.01
C GLY A 355 10.51 4.33 -17.83
N GLU A 356 10.88 3.55 -18.83
CA GLU A 356 10.65 2.11 -18.84
C GLU A 356 11.67 1.37 -17.97
N LEU A 357 11.22 0.24 -17.40
CA LEU A 357 12.10 -0.71 -16.72
C LEU A 357 13.09 -1.32 -17.72
N LYS A 358 14.35 -1.40 -17.32
CA LYS A 358 15.36 -2.15 -18.05
C LYS A 358 15.16 -3.64 -17.83
N GLU A 359 15.64 -4.47 -18.73
CA GLU A 359 15.44 -5.93 -18.68
C GLU A 359 15.79 -6.54 -17.32
N LYS A 360 16.90 -6.13 -16.72
CA LYS A 360 17.35 -6.61 -15.40
C LYS A 360 16.59 -6.05 -14.19
N GLU A 361 15.71 -5.06 -14.38
CA GLU A 361 14.82 -4.55 -13.34
C GLU A 361 13.52 -5.37 -13.28
N TRP A 362 13.30 -6.28 -14.23
CA TRP A 362 12.17 -7.20 -14.27
C TRP A 362 12.49 -8.52 -13.60
N ASN A 363 11.52 -9.05 -12.87
CA ASN A 363 11.45 -10.48 -12.55
C ASN A 363 10.83 -11.19 -13.75
N LEU A 364 11.68 -11.77 -14.59
CA LEU A 364 11.26 -12.49 -15.78
C LEU A 364 10.84 -13.91 -15.44
N SER A 365 9.80 -14.41 -16.12
CA SER A 365 9.40 -15.80 -16.00
C SER A 365 10.43 -16.75 -16.61
N THR A 366 10.45 -17.95 -16.09
CA THR A 366 11.24 -19.08 -16.61
C THR A 366 10.29 -20.25 -16.86
N ARG A 367 10.39 -20.88 -18.03
CA ARG A 367 9.60 -22.08 -18.34
C ARG A 367 10.13 -23.27 -17.57
N VAL A 368 9.20 -24.02 -16.99
CA VAL A 368 9.44 -25.28 -16.30
C VAL A 368 8.39 -26.30 -16.67
N THR A 369 8.75 -27.57 -16.63
CA THR A 369 7.80 -28.68 -16.80
C THR A 369 7.70 -29.42 -15.47
N LEU A 370 6.50 -29.46 -14.89
CA LEU A 370 6.19 -30.29 -13.74
C LEU A 370 5.78 -31.69 -14.21
N VAL A 371 6.53 -32.69 -13.79
CA VAL A 371 6.35 -34.08 -14.24
C VAL A 371 5.65 -34.89 -13.16
N LYS A 372 4.82 -35.84 -13.55
CA LYS A 372 4.01 -36.68 -12.64
C LYS A 372 4.82 -37.42 -11.55
N ASP A 373 6.06 -37.77 -11.85
CA ASP A 373 6.97 -38.45 -10.91
C ASP A 373 7.52 -37.52 -9.82
N GLY A 374 7.18 -36.24 -9.82
CA GLY A 374 7.66 -35.23 -8.88
C GLY A 374 8.93 -34.53 -9.34
N THR A 375 9.42 -34.82 -10.53
CA THR A 375 10.57 -34.07 -11.07
C THR A 375 10.13 -32.76 -11.71
N CYS A 376 10.97 -31.74 -11.63
CA CYS A 376 10.84 -30.48 -12.35
C CYS A 376 11.96 -30.37 -13.37
N LYS A 377 11.60 -30.16 -14.64
CA LYS A 377 12.56 -29.94 -15.73
C LYS A 377 12.58 -28.44 -16.07
N GLY A 378 13.78 -27.90 -16.27
CA GLY A 378 13.98 -26.48 -16.57
C GLY A 378 15.04 -25.83 -15.70
N GLN A 379 15.08 -24.49 -15.66
CA GLN A 379 16.08 -23.74 -14.88
C GLN A 379 15.66 -23.57 -13.40
N MET A 380 15.24 -24.64 -12.72
CA MET A 380 15.08 -24.67 -11.29
C MET A 380 16.31 -25.31 -10.63
N THR A 381 16.73 -24.71 -9.51
CA THR A 381 17.88 -25.23 -8.74
C THR A 381 17.55 -26.50 -7.95
N ASP A 382 16.27 -26.70 -7.60
CA ASP A 382 15.77 -27.92 -6.95
C ASP A 382 14.92 -28.68 -7.95
N ASN A 383 15.32 -29.88 -8.30
CA ASN A 383 14.68 -30.69 -9.35
C ASN A 383 13.42 -31.43 -8.88
N GLU A 384 12.92 -31.13 -7.67
CA GLU A 384 11.74 -31.74 -7.11
C GLU A 384 10.66 -30.71 -6.81
N TRP A 385 9.40 -31.10 -6.94
CA TRP A 385 8.26 -30.30 -6.57
C TRP A 385 7.24 -31.13 -5.81
N ASN A 386 6.51 -30.46 -4.90
CA ASN A 386 5.41 -31.08 -4.16
C ASN A 386 4.36 -30.02 -3.87
N ILE A 387 3.13 -30.48 -3.52
CA ILE A 387 2.05 -29.64 -2.99
C ILE A 387 2.24 -29.59 -1.47
N VAL A 388 2.30 -28.38 -0.92
CA VAL A 388 2.38 -28.16 0.53
C VAL A 388 0.98 -27.82 1.06
#